data_8befa2b2fe5e1ed62aef4af7e9d5fa18
#
_entry.id   8befa2b2fe5e1ed62aef4af7e9d5fa18
#
_cell.length_a   1.000
_cell.length_b   1.000
_cell.length_c   1.000
_cell.angle_alpha   90.00
_cell.angle_beta   90.00
_cell.angle_gamma   90.00
#
_symmetry.space_group_name_H-M   'P 1'
#
loop_
_entity.id
_entity.type
_entity.pdbx_description
1 polymer ?
#
loop_
_entity_poly.entity_id
_entity_poly.type
_entity_poly.pdbx_seq_one_letter_code
_entity_poly.pdbx_strand_id
1 'polypeptide(L)'
;MIKLETLLEKHPDDIDSTSGVIIEHADTILVLKKAEGNYSIPKGHMRKGETPRQAMHRELKEETQIELPHEPKFLYKIERPIEKGGNFMYVFHYLSDHELTPTLDHEHTDFGYYQKDELPEDIYYLKEFLK
;
A
#
# COMPACT_ATOMS: atom_id res chain seq x y z
N MET A 1 22.29 -15.08 7.87
CA MET A 1 21.61 -14.91 6.58
C MET A 1 20.73 -13.67 6.64
N ILE A 2 20.89 -12.80 5.66
CA ILE A 2 20.09 -11.56 5.59
C ILE A 2 18.74 -11.91 4.95
N LYS A 3 17.65 -11.50 5.59
CA LYS A 3 16.31 -11.72 5.04
C LYS A 3 16.11 -10.88 3.78
N LEU A 4 15.41 -11.45 2.80
CA LEU A 4 15.08 -10.75 1.56
C LEU A 4 14.41 -9.39 1.82
N GLU A 5 13.50 -9.36 2.78
CA GLU A 5 12.82 -8.12 3.19
C GLU A 5 13.83 -7.04 3.59
N THR A 6 14.82 -7.39 4.40
CA THR A 6 15.85 -6.43 4.82
C THR A 6 16.65 -5.89 3.65
N LEU A 7 16.99 -6.76 2.68
CA LEU A 7 17.72 -6.33 1.48
C LEU A 7 16.88 -5.37 0.64
N LEU A 8 15.61 -5.69 0.42
CA LEU A 8 14.73 -4.85 -0.39
C LEU A 8 14.45 -3.51 0.26
N GLU A 9 14.44 -3.44 1.59
CA GLU A 9 14.20 -2.19 2.30
C GLU A 9 15.38 -1.23 2.32
N LYS A 10 16.56 -1.67 1.83
CA LYS A 10 17.77 -0.85 1.88
C LYS A 10 18.22 -0.32 0.53
N HIS A 11 17.34 -0.26 -0.46
CA HIS A 11 17.67 0.26 -1.78
C HIS A 11 17.39 1.77 -1.87
N PRO A 12 18.41 2.64 -1.70
CA PRO A 12 18.17 4.09 -1.68
C PRO A 12 17.87 4.69 -3.05
N ASP A 13 18.00 3.92 -4.13
CA ASP A 13 17.82 4.40 -5.49
C ASP A 13 16.40 4.26 -6.01
N ASP A 14 15.47 3.74 -5.19
CA ASP A 14 14.08 3.50 -5.59
C ASP A 14 13.16 4.68 -5.24
N ILE A 15 13.67 5.91 -5.29
CA ILE A 15 12.91 7.10 -4.84
C ILE A 15 11.65 7.36 -5.65
N ASP A 16 11.60 6.89 -6.91
CA ASP A 16 10.39 7.02 -7.73
C ASP A 16 9.47 5.81 -7.63
N SER A 17 9.87 4.82 -6.84
CA SER A 17 9.02 3.66 -6.57
C SER A 17 7.95 4.02 -5.56
N THR A 18 6.90 3.20 -5.49
CA THR A 18 5.83 3.39 -4.53
C THR A 18 5.88 2.32 -3.46
N SER A 19 5.26 2.60 -2.34
CA SER A 19 5.14 1.65 -1.24
C SER A 19 3.76 1.76 -0.62
N GLY A 20 3.12 0.64 -0.35
CA GLY A 20 1.78 0.64 0.20
C GLY A 20 1.49 -0.57 1.05
N VAL A 21 0.34 -0.55 1.71
CA VAL A 21 -0.05 -1.60 2.64
C VAL A 21 -1.47 -2.08 2.37
N ILE A 22 -1.62 -3.41 2.31
CA ILE A 22 -2.92 -4.07 2.24
C ILE A 22 -3.40 -4.24 3.68
N ILE A 23 -4.45 -3.51 4.06
CA ILE A 23 -5.08 -3.70 5.38
C ILE A 23 -6.28 -4.60 5.18
N GLU A 24 -6.17 -5.80 5.72
CA GLU A 24 -7.19 -6.84 5.56
C GLU A 24 -7.95 -7.06 6.87
N HIS A 25 -9.27 -7.19 6.76
CA HIS A 25 -10.13 -7.60 7.87
C HIS A 25 -11.21 -8.51 7.33
N ALA A 26 -11.33 -9.71 7.90
CA ALA A 26 -12.41 -10.67 7.57
C ALA A 26 -12.59 -10.86 6.06
N ASP A 27 -11.50 -11.11 5.34
CA ASP A 27 -11.45 -11.31 3.89
C ASP A 27 -11.82 -10.08 3.06
N THR A 28 -11.85 -8.91 3.69
CA THR A 28 -12.02 -7.64 2.97
C THR A 28 -10.74 -6.82 3.06
N ILE A 29 -10.60 -5.90 2.12
CA ILE A 29 -9.41 -5.05 2.00
C ILE A 29 -9.84 -3.58 2.01
N LEU A 30 -9.13 -2.76 2.80
CA LEU A 30 -9.37 -1.33 2.82
C LEU A 30 -8.93 -0.71 1.49
N VAL A 31 -9.88 -0.05 0.83
CA VAL A 31 -9.66 0.62 -0.45
C VAL A 31 -10.07 2.08 -0.31
N LEU A 32 -9.23 2.98 -0.82
CA LEU A 32 -9.48 4.41 -0.83
C LEU A 32 -9.89 4.84 -2.23
N LYS A 33 -10.81 5.80 -2.31
CA LYS A 33 -11.24 6.38 -3.58
C LYS A 33 -10.67 7.78 -3.71
N LYS A 34 -9.95 8.05 -4.80
CA LYS A 34 -9.42 9.38 -5.09
C LYS A 34 -10.50 10.30 -5.63
N ALA A 35 -10.27 11.61 -5.50
CA ALA A 35 -11.20 12.61 -5.97
C ALA A 35 -11.53 12.47 -7.47
N GLU A 36 -10.55 12.07 -8.28
CA GLU A 36 -10.76 11.83 -9.71
C GLU A 36 -11.44 10.49 -10.03
N GLY A 37 -11.72 9.66 -9.02
CA GLY A 37 -12.48 8.43 -9.19
C GLY A 37 -11.67 7.14 -9.16
N ASN A 38 -10.36 7.22 -9.14
CA ASN A 38 -9.49 6.04 -9.08
C ASN A 38 -9.50 5.42 -7.68
N TYR A 39 -9.27 4.12 -7.61
CA TYR A 39 -9.21 3.38 -6.35
C TYR A 39 -7.80 2.91 -6.06
N SER A 40 -7.43 2.86 -4.80
CA SER A 40 -6.11 2.37 -4.38
C SER A 40 -6.12 1.88 -2.94
N ILE A 41 -5.12 1.07 -2.59
CA ILE A 41 -4.79 0.87 -1.18
C ILE A 41 -4.02 2.11 -0.70
N PRO A 42 -3.85 2.31 0.62
CA PRO A 42 -2.97 3.37 1.11
C PRO A 42 -1.56 3.14 0.56
N LYS A 43 -1.05 4.10 -0.21
CA LYS A 43 0.26 4.01 -0.86
C LYS A 43 0.70 5.36 -1.37
N GLY A 44 1.98 5.47 -1.68
CA GLY A 44 2.50 6.66 -2.32
C GLY A 44 3.97 6.52 -2.66
N HIS A 45 4.53 7.57 -3.25
CA HIS A 45 5.90 7.57 -3.72
C HIS A 45 6.89 7.64 -2.55
N MET A 46 7.97 6.89 -2.68
CA MET A 46 9.08 6.96 -1.73
C MET A 46 9.82 8.28 -1.89
N ARG A 47 10.31 8.80 -0.77
CA ARG A 47 11.15 9.99 -0.74
C ARG A 47 12.62 9.56 -0.63
N LYS A 48 13.52 10.46 -1.05
CA LYS A 48 14.95 10.21 -0.95
C LYS A 48 15.33 9.89 0.51
N GLY A 49 16.04 8.80 0.71
CA GLY A 49 16.49 8.37 2.03
C GLY A 49 15.50 7.52 2.80
N GLU A 50 14.29 7.34 2.29
CA GLU A 50 13.32 6.45 2.93
C GLU A 50 13.53 5.00 2.50
N THR A 51 13.33 4.10 3.46
CA THR A 51 13.13 2.69 3.11
C THR A 51 11.69 2.49 2.65
N PRO A 52 11.39 1.40 1.94
CA PRO A 52 10.00 1.08 1.58
C PRO A 52 9.07 1.03 2.80
N ARG A 53 9.54 0.48 3.92
CA ARG A 53 8.74 0.42 5.14
C ARG A 53 8.46 1.80 5.71
N GLN A 54 9.44 2.68 5.72
CA GLN A 54 9.25 4.07 6.18
C GLN A 54 8.25 4.81 5.30
N ALA A 55 8.37 4.65 3.99
CA ALA A 55 7.45 5.27 3.04
C ALA A 55 6.02 4.74 3.24
N MET A 56 5.88 3.44 3.44
CA MET A 56 4.57 2.82 3.68
C MET A 56 3.89 3.42 4.90
N HIS A 57 4.61 3.52 6.02
CA HIS A 57 4.05 4.10 7.24
C HIS A 57 3.71 5.58 7.08
N ARG A 58 4.57 6.34 6.40
CA ARG A 58 4.33 7.76 6.17
C ARG A 58 3.09 7.97 5.31
N GLU A 59 2.98 7.25 4.20
CA GLU A 59 1.83 7.37 3.30
C GLU A 59 0.54 6.93 3.97
N LEU A 60 0.59 5.85 4.74
CA LEU A 60 -0.58 5.38 5.49
C LEU A 60 -1.08 6.48 6.44
N LYS A 61 -0.16 7.09 7.18
CA LYS A 61 -0.52 8.15 8.13
C LYS A 61 -1.03 9.40 7.41
N GLU A 62 -0.38 9.81 6.32
CA GLU A 62 -0.81 10.98 5.56
C GLU A 62 -2.22 10.79 4.98
N GLU A 63 -2.49 9.62 4.42
CA GLU A 63 -3.75 9.37 3.70
C GLU A 63 -4.90 8.96 4.61
N THR A 64 -4.63 8.33 5.76
CA THR A 64 -5.68 7.74 6.58
C THR A 64 -5.62 8.08 8.05
N GLN A 65 -4.53 8.66 8.56
CA GLN A 65 -4.27 8.89 9.98
C GLN A 65 -4.21 7.60 10.80
N ILE A 66 -4.15 6.44 10.16
CA ILE A 66 -4.08 5.16 10.85
C ILE A 66 -2.66 4.92 11.34
N GLU A 67 -2.55 4.52 12.62
CA GLU A 67 -1.32 4.01 13.21
C GLU A 67 -1.56 2.56 13.59
N LEU A 68 -0.72 1.66 13.05
CA LEU A 68 -0.90 0.24 13.27
C LEU A 68 -0.21 -0.19 14.57
N PRO A 69 -0.87 -1.02 15.39
CA PRO A 69 -0.27 -1.49 16.65
C PRO A 69 0.89 -2.47 16.44
N HIS A 70 0.97 -3.10 15.27
CA HIS A 70 2.04 -4.04 14.93
C HIS A 70 2.57 -3.70 13.56
N GLU A 71 3.80 -4.16 13.27
CA GLU A 71 4.41 -3.91 11.97
C GLU A 71 3.78 -4.77 10.87
N PRO A 72 3.40 -4.17 9.73
CA PRO A 72 2.97 -4.94 8.57
C PRO A 72 4.09 -5.84 8.06
N LYS A 73 3.68 -6.94 7.47
CA LYS A 73 4.61 -7.89 6.87
C LYS A 73 4.88 -7.52 5.42
N PHE A 74 6.16 -7.50 5.02
CA PHE A 74 6.50 -7.29 3.61
C PHE A 74 6.08 -8.53 2.81
N LEU A 75 5.34 -8.32 1.71
CA LEU A 75 4.89 -9.41 0.85
C LEU A 75 5.73 -9.56 -0.40
N TYR A 76 5.78 -8.51 -1.23
CA TYR A 76 6.47 -8.61 -2.52
C TYR A 76 6.78 -7.23 -3.09
N LYS A 77 7.70 -7.23 -4.04
CA LYS A 77 8.08 -6.09 -4.86
C LYS A 77 7.71 -6.42 -6.30
N ILE A 78 6.97 -5.55 -6.95
CA ILE A 78 6.54 -5.75 -8.35
C ILE A 78 6.95 -4.55 -9.19
N GLU A 79 7.06 -4.78 -10.51
CA GLU A 79 7.31 -3.70 -11.46
C GLU A 79 6.01 -2.93 -11.70
N ARG A 80 6.13 -1.60 -11.77
CA ARG A 80 5.00 -0.75 -12.16
C ARG A 80 4.97 -0.62 -13.67
N PRO A 81 3.77 -0.60 -14.30
CA PRO A 81 3.67 -0.35 -15.74
C PRO A 81 4.31 0.98 -16.14
N ILE A 82 4.89 1.03 -17.33
CA ILE A 82 5.55 2.23 -17.85
C ILE A 82 4.58 3.41 -17.91
N GLU A 83 3.33 3.17 -18.30
CA GLU A 83 2.31 4.21 -18.38
C GLU A 83 1.93 4.78 -17.02
N LYS A 84 2.34 4.12 -15.92
CA LYS A 84 2.15 4.61 -14.55
C LYS A 84 3.44 5.12 -13.94
N GLY A 85 4.48 5.32 -14.74
CA GLY A 85 5.75 5.86 -14.30
C GLY A 85 6.90 4.86 -14.18
N GLY A 86 6.63 3.58 -14.32
CA GLY A 86 7.66 2.54 -14.20
C GLY A 86 8.15 2.36 -12.77
N ASN A 87 9.39 1.88 -12.61
CA ASN A 87 10.01 1.56 -11.33
C ASN A 87 9.29 0.42 -10.62
N PHE A 88 9.20 0.46 -9.30
CA PHE A 88 8.69 -0.67 -8.52
C PHE A 88 7.62 -0.22 -7.54
N MET A 89 6.87 -1.21 -7.06
CA MET A 89 5.95 -1.03 -5.94
C MET A 89 6.24 -2.10 -4.89
N TYR A 90 6.42 -1.64 -3.66
CA TYR A 90 6.61 -2.50 -2.49
C TYR A 90 5.26 -2.66 -1.80
N VAL A 91 4.86 -3.90 -1.55
CA VAL A 91 3.54 -4.20 -1.00
C VAL A 91 3.70 -4.89 0.34
N PHE A 92 3.07 -4.30 1.36
CA PHE A 92 3.03 -4.81 2.72
C PHE A 92 1.61 -5.27 3.05
N HIS A 93 1.47 -6.08 4.07
CA HIS A 93 0.20 -6.65 4.49
C HIS A 93 0.04 -6.57 5.99
N TYR A 94 -1.15 -6.17 6.43
CA TYR A 94 -1.53 -6.12 7.83
C TYR A 94 -2.89 -6.76 8.00
N LEU A 95 -2.97 -7.82 8.82
CA LEU A 95 -4.24 -8.47 9.13
C LEU A 95 -4.79 -7.87 10.42
N SER A 96 -5.92 -7.17 10.32
CA SER A 96 -6.55 -6.50 11.43
C SER A 96 -7.71 -7.35 11.98
N ASP A 97 -7.87 -7.35 13.31
CA ASP A 97 -8.99 -8.04 13.95
C ASP A 97 -10.29 -7.22 13.94
N HIS A 98 -10.24 -6.00 13.42
CA HIS A 98 -11.42 -5.14 13.27
C HIS A 98 -11.20 -4.20 12.10
N GLU A 99 -12.28 -3.58 11.61
CA GLU A 99 -12.19 -2.56 10.58
C GLU A 99 -11.59 -1.30 11.18
N LEU A 100 -10.48 -0.83 10.59
CA LEU A 100 -9.87 0.44 10.97
C LEU A 100 -10.56 1.55 10.19
N THR A 101 -10.86 2.66 10.86
CA THR A 101 -11.59 3.77 10.23
C THR A 101 -10.60 4.87 9.85
N PRO A 102 -10.40 5.14 8.56
CA PRO A 102 -9.51 6.21 8.14
C PRO A 102 -10.13 7.58 8.33
N THR A 103 -9.26 8.57 8.58
CA THR A 103 -9.57 9.98 8.41
C THR A 103 -8.86 10.40 7.14
N LEU A 104 -9.61 10.64 6.08
CA LEU A 104 -9.05 10.84 4.75
C LEU A 104 -8.39 12.20 4.60
N ASP A 105 -7.32 12.24 3.77
CA ASP A 105 -6.69 13.49 3.37
C ASP A 105 -7.50 14.15 2.24
N HIS A 106 -6.98 15.29 1.72
CA HIS A 106 -7.69 16.03 0.68
C HIS A 106 -7.68 15.36 -0.69
N GLU A 107 -6.84 14.34 -0.89
CA GLU A 107 -6.74 13.61 -2.16
C GLU A 107 -7.77 12.49 -2.28
N HIS A 108 -8.38 12.08 -1.19
CA HIS A 108 -9.32 10.97 -1.15
C HIS A 108 -10.68 11.42 -0.67
N THR A 109 -11.73 10.91 -1.30
CA THR A 109 -13.12 11.33 -1.02
C THR A 109 -13.94 10.26 -0.32
N ASP A 110 -13.51 9.00 -0.37
CA ASP A 110 -14.26 7.90 0.22
C ASP A 110 -13.35 6.70 0.49
N PHE A 111 -13.85 5.77 1.27
CA PHE A 111 -13.17 4.49 1.53
C PHE A 111 -14.19 3.39 1.73
N GLY A 112 -13.73 2.15 1.63
CA GLY A 112 -14.56 1.00 1.95
C GLY A 112 -13.70 -0.24 2.14
N TYR A 113 -14.29 -1.24 2.80
CA TYR A 113 -13.69 -2.57 2.90
C TYR A 113 -14.35 -3.43 1.84
N TYR A 114 -13.60 -3.79 0.81
CA TYR A 114 -14.10 -4.52 -0.35
C TYR A 114 -13.72 -5.98 -0.25
N GLN A 115 -14.65 -6.86 -0.62
CA GLN A 115 -14.32 -8.28 -0.70
C GLN A 115 -13.31 -8.52 -1.81
N LYS A 116 -12.46 -9.54 -1.63
CA LYS A 116 -11.36 -9.82 -2.55
C LYS A 116 -11.82 -10.08 -3.98
N ASP A 117 -13.01 -10.63 -4.17
CA ASP A 117 -13.59 -10.87 -5.49
C ASP A 117 -14.36 -9.68 -6.07
N GLU A 118 -14.44 -8.57 -5.32
CA GLU A 118 -15.17 -7.37 -5.74
C GLU A 118 -14.27 -6.14 -5.81
N LEU A 119 -12.95 -6.32 -5.87
CA LEU A 119 -12.00 -5.22 -5.90
C LEU A 119 -12.07 -4.48 -7.24
N PRO A 120 -11.89 -3.15 -7.24
CA PRO A 120 -11.81 -2.37 -8.47
C PRO A 120 -10.65 -2.84 -9.37
N GLU A 121 -10.86 -2.78 -10.69
CA GLU A 121 -9.90 -3.30 -11.66
C GLU A 121 -8.58 -2.53 -11.70
N ASP A 122 -8.60 -1.26 -11.34
CA ASP A 122 -7.40 -0.43 -11.41
C ASP A 122 -6.40 -0.71 -10.28
N ILE A 123 -6.70 -1.63 -9.37
CA ILE A 123 -5.77 -2.07 -8.33
C ILE A 123 -4.99 -3.30 -8.83
N TYR A 124 -4.24 -3.12 -9.92
CA TYR A 124 -3.54 -4.21 -10.60
C TYR A 124 -2.50 -4.90 -9.72
N TYR A 125 -1.91 -4.18 -8.80
CA TYR A 125 -0.81 -4.67 -7.96
C TYR A 125 -1.26 -5.68 -6.89
N LEU A 126 -2.55 -5.91 -6.74
CA LEU A 126 -3.08 -6.91 -5.80
C LEU A 126 -3.22 -8.30 -6.41
N LYS A 127 -2.95 -8.47 -7.71
CA LYS A 127 -3.12 -9.76 -8.38
C LYS A 127 -2.32 -10.88 -7.73
N GLU A 128 -1.07 -10.61 -7.33
CA GLU A 128 -0.25 -11.62 -6.65
C GLU A 128 -0.80 -12.00 -5.28
N PHE A 129 -1.33 -11.03 -4.55
CA PHE A 129 -1.93 -11.27 -3.25
C PHE A 129 -3.20 -12.12 -3.36
N LEU A 130 -3.95 -11.97 -4.44
CA LEU A 130 -5.24 -12.63 -4.62
C LEU A 130 -5.14 -14.05 -5.19
N LYS A 131 -3.96 -14.49 -5.58
CA LYS A 131 -3.75 -15.84 -6.11
C LYS A 131 -3.95 -16.93 -5.07
#